data_e7bcb91bd9a63fa1f11bc5285c12578a
#
_entry.id   e7bcb91bd9a63fa1f11bc5285c12578a
#
_cell.length_a   1.000
_cell.length_b   1.000
_cell.length_c   1.000
_cell.angle_alpha   90.00
_cell.angle_beta   90.00
_cell.angle_gamma   90.00
#
_symmetry.space_group_name_H-M   'P 1'
#
loop_
_entity.id
_entity.type
_entity.pdbx_description
1 polymer ?
#
loop_
_entity_poly.entity_id
_entity_poly.type
_entity_poly.pdbx_seq_one_letter_code
_entity_poly.pdbx_strand_id
1 'polypeptide(L)'
;MAAPLVCTRFSDNYELKEELGKGAFSVVRKCIQKHTGLEFAAKIINTKKLSARDFQKLEREARICRKLQHPNIVRLHDSIQEELFHYLVFDLVTGGELFEDIVAREFYSEADASHCIQQILESVNHCHTNGVVHRDLKPENLLLASKVKGAAVKLADFGLAIEVQGEQQAWFGFAGTPGYLSPEVLKKEPYGKPVDIWACGVILYILLVGYPPFWDEDQHRLYAQIKAGAYDYPSPEWDTVTPDAKNLINQMLTVNPAKRVTASDALKHPWICYREKVASAVHRQETVDCLKKFNARRKLKGAILTTMLATRNFSSRSIVTNKKGDGSQVKESTESNTTLEDDDVRARKQEIVKITEQLIESINNADFEGYTKICDPHMTAFEPEALGNLLEGMEFHKFYFDHVLGKNRGINTTVLNPTVHLLGDDAACIAYIILVQYIDKQGVPRSHQYEETRVWHRRDNKWQNVHSHRSASVASTNSAFSPSAINK
;
A
#
# COMPACT_ATOMS: atom_id res chain seq x y z
N MET A 1 -45.08 -24.38 14.67
CA MET A 1 -44.26 -23.59 15.61
C MET A 1 -42.84 -23.61 15.12
N ALA A 2 -42.32 -22.48 14.62
CA ALA A 2 -40.93 -22.39 14.22
C ALA A 2 -40.08 -22.38 15.50
N ALA A 3 -39.08 -23.25 15.58
CA ALA A 3 -38.12 -23.26 16.67
C ALA A 3 -37.43 -21.90 16.75
N PRO A 4 -37.19 -21.35 17.95
CA PRO A 4 -36.49 -20.08 18.07
C PRO A 4 -35.05 -20.26 17.48
N LEU A 5 -34.66 -19.35 16.60
CA LEU A 5 -33.28 -19.19 16.14
C LEU A 5 -32.43 -18.94 17.39
N VAL A 6 -31.75 -19.99 17.88
CA VAL A 6 -30.79 -19.86 18.93
C VAL A 6 -29.63 -19.07 18.35
N CYS A 7 -29.52 -17.80 18.73
CA CYS A 7 -28.37 -16.97 18.40
C CYS A 7 -27.15 -17.55 19.14
N THR A 8 -26.40 -18.40 18.46
CA THR A 8 -25.19 -19.02 19.03
C THR A 8 -24.12 -17.92 19.18
N ARG A 9 -23.66 -17.71 20.41
CA ARG A 9 -22.52 -16.83 20.67
C ARG A 9 -21.23 -17.47 20.18
N PHE A 10 -20.30 -16.64 19.74
CA PHE A 10 -18.96 -17.11 19.37
C PHE A 10 -18.30 -17.90 20.50
N SER A 11 -18.41 -17.42 21.73
CA SER A 11 -17.86 -18.07 22.93
C SER A 11 -18.49 -19.43 23.25
N ASP A 12 -19.65 -19.79 22.69
CA ASP A 12 -20.25 -21.10 22.91
C ASP A 12 -19.47 -22.20 22.12
N ASN A 13 -19.01 -21.86 20.93
CA ASN A 13 -18.37 -22.78 20.00
C ASN A 13 -16.85 -22.67 19.93
N TYR A 14 -16.28 -21.51 20.25
CA TYR A 14 -14.86 -21.21 20.06
C TYR A 14 -14.22 -20.61 21.32
N GLU A 15 -12.94 -20.93 21.52
CA GLU A 15 -12.09 -20.35 22.55
C GLU A 15 -10.98 -19.54 21.87
N LEU A 16 -10.85 -18.24 22.22
CA LEU A 16 -9.82 -17.35 21.68
C LEU A 16 -8.46 -17.64 22.33
N LYS A 17 -7.43 -17.63 21.51
CA LYS A 17 -6.02 -17.78 21.91
C LYS A 17 -5.22 -16.52 21.54
N GLU A 18 -3.94 -16.67 21.19
CA GLU A 18 -3.01 -15.59 20.86
C GLU A 18 -3.47 -14.71 19.67
N GLU A 19 -3.02 -13.47 19.66
CA GLU A 19 -3.21 -12.55 18.55
C GLU A 19 -2.26 -12.93 17.39
N LEU A 20 -2.81 -13.03 16.18
CA LEU A 20 -2.08 -13.33 14.95
C LEU A 20 -1.82 -12.09 14.11
N GLY A 21 -2.68 -11.06 14.23
CA GLY A 21 -2.54 -9.83 13.49
C GLY A 21 -3.58 -8.79 13.88
N LYS A 22 -3.32 -7.54 13.51
CA LYS A 22 -4.17 -6.40 13.85
C LYS A 22 -4.37 -5.52 12.62
N GLY A 23 -5.63 -5.26 12.26
CA GLY A 23 -6.04 -4.30 11.26
C GLY A 23 -6.62 -3.02 11.87
N ALA A 24 -7.00 -2.06 11.04
CA ALA A 24 -7.56 -0.78 11.49
C ALA A 24 -8.83 -0.93 12.36
N PHE A 25 -9.73 -1.84 11.98
CA PHE A 25 -11.00 -2.09 12.67
C PHE A 25 -11.19 -3.55 13.09
N SER A 26 -10.18 -4.39 12.93
CA SER A 26 -10.24 -5.81 13.20
C SER A 26 -8.98 -6.31 13.91
N VAL A 27 -9.16 -7.39 14.66
CA VAL A 27 -8.06 -8.17 15.23
C VAL A 27 -8.23 -9.60 14.78
N VAL A 28 -7.16 -10.24 14.31
CA VAL A 28 -7.15 -11.67 13.98
C VAL A 28 -6.52 -12.41 15.14
N ARG A 29 -7.23 -13.41 15.67
CA ARG A 29 -6.74 -14.25 16.75
C ARG A 29 -6.89 -15.73 16.38
N LYS A 30 -5.97 -16.51 16.85
CA LYS A 30 -6.13 -17.97 16.85
C LYS A 30 -7.32 -18.33 17.74
N CYS A 31 -8.13 -19.30 17.31
CA CYS A 31 -9.20 -19.85 18.12
C CYS A 31 -9.27 -21.37 17.97
N ILE A 32 -9.83 -22.03 18.97
CA ILE A 32 -10.03 -23.48 19.00
C ILE A 32 -11.53 -23.74 19.05
N GLN A 33 -12.02 -24.59 18.15
CA GLN A 33 -13.38 -25.07 18.19
C GLN A 33 -13.55 -26.08 19.32
N LYS A 34 -14.42 -25.80 20.29
CA LYS A 34 -14.51 -26.53 21.57
C LYS A 34 -14.85 -28.00 21.44
N HIS A 35 -15.68 -28.38 20.45
CA HIS A 35 -16.09 -29.80 20.32
C HIS A 35 -15.18 -30.64 19.46
N THR A 36 -14.37 -30.03 18.59
CA THR A 36 -13.47 -30.78 17.71
C THR A 36 -12.02 -30.68 18.12
N GLY A 37 -11.66 -29.63 18.90
CA GLY A 37 -10.29 -29.28 19.22
C GLY A 37 -9.51 -28.72 18.03
N LEU A 38 -10.15 -28.48 16.87
CA LEU A 38 -9.51 -27.95 15.69
C LEU A 38 -9.21 -26.45 15.85
N GLU A 39 -8.09 -26.04 15.25
CA GLU A 39 -7.59 -24.69 15.31
C GLU A 39 -8.01 -23.87 14.06
N PHE A 40 -8.39 -22.63 14.29
CA PHE A 40 -8.84 -21.68 13.25
C PHE A 40 -8.28 -20.26 13.52
N ALA A 41 -8.43 -19.37 12.55
CA ALA A 41 -8.18 -17.94 12.69
C ALA A 41 -9.50 -17.19 12.73
N ALA A 42 -9.78 -16.47 13.82
CA ALA A 42 -10.95 -15.63 13.96
C ALA A 42 -10.60 -14.16 13.70
N LYS A 43 -11.16 -13.57 12.63
CA LYS A 43 -11.13 -12.13 12.34
C LYS A 43 -12.28 -11.48 13.11
N ILE A 44 -11.95 -10.70 14.13
CA ILE A 44 -12.87 -10.07 15.06
C ILE A 44 -13.02 -8.61 14.68
N ILE A 45 -14.20 -8.19 14.28
CA ILE A 45 -14.49 -6.86 13.75
C ILE A 45 -15.43 -6.14 14.70
N ASN A 46 -15.05 -4.93 15.16
CA ASN A 46 -15.91 -4.12 16.02
C ASN A 46 -16.93 -3.36 15.17
N THR A 47 -18.19 -3.83 15.19
CA THR A 47 -19.28 -3.28 14.37
C THR A 47 -19.72 -1.88 14.77
N LYS A 48 -19.57 -1.48 16.06
CA LYS A 48 -19.90 -0.12 16.51
C LYS A 48 -19.03 0.97 15.90
N LYS A 49 -17.85 0.61 15.41
CA LYS A 49 -16.90 1.56 14.80
C LYS A 49 -17.03 1.62 13.27
N LEU A 50 -17.90 0.82 12.68
CA LEU A 50 -18.10 0.76 11.24
C LEU A 50 -19.17 1.75 10.80
N SER A 51 -18.89 2.45 9.69
CA SER A 51 -19.94 3.15 8.95
C SER A 51 -20.93 2.13 8.32
N ALA A 52 -22.13 2.56 7.98
CA ALA A 52 -23.09 1.71 7.27
C ALA A 52 -22.49 1.12 5.97
N ARG A 53 -21.66 1.88 5.28
CA ARG A 53 -20.94 1.47 4.06
C ARG A 53 -19.91 0.37 4.35
N ASP A 54 -19.17 0.48 5.45
CA ASP A 54 -18.17 -0.53 5.83
C ASP A 54 -18.84 -1.81 6.34
N PHE A 55 -19.97 -1.70 6.99
CA PHE A 55 -20.78 -2.86 7.36
C PHE A 55 -21.28 -3.62 6.12
N GLN A 56 -21.74 -2.92 5.08
CA GLN A 56 -22.12 -3.56 3.82
C GLN A 56 -20.94 -4.25 3.12
N LYS A 57 -19.73 -3.68 3.21
CA LYS A 57 -18.52 -4.34 2.70
C LYS A 57 -18.22 -5.63 3.46
N LEU A 58 -18.33 -5.61 4.77
CA LEU A 58 -18.12 -6.79 5.63
C LEU A 58 -19.11 -7.91 5.30
N GLU A 59 -20.41 -7.58 5.15
CA GLU A 59 -21.43 -8.57 4.76
C GLU A 59 -21.15 -9.14 3.37
N ARG A 60 -20.71 -8.32 2.43
CA ARG A 60 -20.31 -8.75 1.09
C ARG A 60 -19.10 -9.68 1.14
N GLU A 61 -18.03 -9.33 1.91
CA GLU A 61 -16.87 -10.19 2.12
C GLU A 61 -17.29 -11.57 2.65
N ALA A 62 -18.10 -11.60 3.71
CA ALA A 62 -18.60 -12.85 4.29
C ALA A 62 -19.42 -13.68 3.30
N ARG A 63 -20.29 -13.04 2.52
CA ARG A 63 -21.13 -13.71 1.50
C ARG A 63 -20.26 -14.30 0.39
N ILE A 64 -19.25 -13.56 -0.10
CA ILE A 64 -18.32 -14.04 -1.13
C ILE A 64 -17.50 -15.21 -0.60
N CYS A 65 -16.90 -15.09 0.59
CA CYS A 65 -16.10 -16.17 1.18
C CYS A 65 -16.89 -17.47 1.39
N ARG A 66 -18.18 -17.40 1.71
CA ARG A 66 -19.05 -18.59 1.85
C ARG A 66 -19.23 -19.36 0.55
N LYS A 67 -19.17 -18.69 -0.62
CA LYS A 67 -19.28 -19.33 -1.93
C LYS A 67 -17.99 -20.04 -2.36
N LEU A 68 -16.84 -19.61 -1.82
CA LEU A 68 -15.54 -20.01 -2.28
C LEU A 68 -14.99 -21.15 -1.40
N GLN A 69 -15.00 -22.38 -1.93
CA GLN A 69 -14.42 -23.56 -1.28
C GLN A 69 -13.45 -24.21 -2.25
N HIS A 70 -12.16 -23.98 -2.02
CA HIS A 70 -11.07 -24.49 -2.87
C HIS A 70 -9.80 -24.71 -2.04
N PRO A 71 -8.97 -25.74 -2.33
CA PRO A 71 -7.75 -26.00 -1.58
C PRO A 71 -6.76 -24.83 -1.59
N ASN A 72 -6.78 -24.00 -2.65
CA ASN A 72 -5.92 -22.83 -2.79
C ASN A 72 -6.60 -21.51 -2.40
N ILE A 73 -7.67 -21.55 -1.62
CA ILE A 73 -8.35 -20.37 -1.06
C ILE A 73 -8.47 -20.56 0.46
N VAL A 74 -8.26 -19.51 1.23
CA VAL A 74 -8.50 -19.51 2.68
C VAL A 74 -10.01 -19.61 2.90
N ARG A 75 -10.47 -20.73 3.47
CA ARG A 75 -11.88 -21.04 3.63
C ARG A 75 -12.47 -20.30 4.83
N LEU A 76 -13.66 -19.72 4.66
CA LEU A 76 -14.50 -19.27 5.74
C LEU A 76 -15.35 -20.44 6.26
N HIS A 77 -15.17 -20.82 7.53
CA HIS A 77 -15.90 -21.90 8.20
C HIS A 77 -17.15 -21.41 8.89
N ASP A 78 -17.09 -20.22 9.51
CA ASP A 78 -18.20 -19.67 10.26
C ASP A 78 -18.22 -18.13 10.21
N SER A 79 -19.41 -17.57 10.38
CA SER A 79 -19.62 -16.10 10.42
C SER A 79 -20.71 -15.82 11.46
N ILE A 80 -20.28 -15.32 12.61
CA ILE A 80 -21.13 -15.11 13.79
C ILE A 80 -21.22 -13.62 14.05
N GLN A 81 -22.44 -13.09 13.99
CA GLN A 81 -22.73 -11.70 14.28
C GLN A 81 -23.30 -11.58 15.69
N GLU A 82 -22.62 -10.78 16.53
CA GLU A 82 -23.07 -10.37 17.85
C GLU A 82 -23.35 -8.86 17.86
N GLU A 83 -23.90 -8.35 18.96
CA GLU A 83 -24.30 -6.93 19.07
C GLU A 83 -23.12 -5.96 18.81
N LEU A 84 -21.91 -6.30 19.29
CA LEU A 84 -20.73 -5.43 19.26
C LEU A 84 -19.68 -5.88 18.28
N PHE A 85 -19.66 -7.15 17.91
CA PHE A 85 -18.60 -7.78 17.14
C PHE A 85 -19.18 -8.71 16.08
N HIS A 86 -18.51 -8.76 14.94
CA HIS A 86 -18.71 -9.78 13.93
C HIS A 86 -17.45 -10.65 13.85
N TYR A 87 -17.61 -11.94 13.98
CA TYR A 87 -16.55 -12.93 13.94
C TYR A 87 -16.60 -13.69 12.62
N LEU A 88 -15.50 -13.65 11.88
CA LEU A 88 -15.29 -14.47 10.70
C LEU A 88 -14.24 -15.53 11.02
N VAL A 89 -14.60 -16.80 10.98
CA VAL A 89 -13.73 -17.92 11.33
C VAL A 89 -13.17 -18.56 10.05
N PHE A 90 -11.88 -18.43 9.85
CA PHE A 90 -11.15 -18.91 8.67
C PHE A 90 -10.23 -20.07 8.98
N ASP A 91 -9.76 -20.78 7.94
CA ASP A 91 -8.60 -21.67 8.05
C ASP A 91 -7.46 -20.99 8.82
N LEU A 92 -6.80 -21.72 9.71
CA LEU A 92 -5.55 -21.27 10.31
C LEU A 92 -4.40 -21.54 9.33
N VAL A 93 -3.83 -20.47 8.79
CA VAL A 93 -2.72 -20.50 7.85
C VAL A 93 -1.44 -20.15 8.60
N THR A 94 -0.47 -21.06 8.66
CA THR A 94 0.72 -20.93 9.51
C THR A 94 2.04 -20.84 8.75
N GLY A 95 2.01 -20.98 7.42
CA GLY A 95 3.20 -21.00 6.57
C GLY A 95 3.80 -19.64 6.26
N GLY A 96 3.08 -18.54 6.57
CA GLY A 96 3.50 -17.17 6.21
C GLY A 96 3.24 -16.84 4.74
N GLU A 97 3.86 -15.77 4.26
CA GLU A 97 3.74 -15.32 2.88
C GLU A 97 4.57 -16.18 1.92
N LEU A 98 4.02 -16.51 0.74
CA LEU A 98 4.71 -17.29 -0.30
C LEU A 98 6.08 -16.72 -0.65
N PHE A 99 6.17 -15.39 -0.83
CA PHE A 99 7.41 -14.73 -1.25
C PHE A 99 8.50 -14.73 -0.17
N GLU A 100 8.14 -14.86 1.09
CA GLU A 100 9.09 -15.03 2.20
C GLU A 100 9.63 -16.47 2.25
N ASP A 101 8.78 -17.43 2.03
CA ASP A 101 9.17 -18.83 1.96
C ASP A 101 10.13 -19.09 0.79
N ILE A 102 9.88 -18.49 -0.39
CA ILE A 102 10.79 -18.60 -1.53
C ILE A 102 12.20 -18.08 -1.18
N VAL A 103 12.30 -16.95 -0.49
CA VAL A 103 13.60 -16.38 -0.06
C VAL A 103 14.29 -17.27 0.98
N ALA A 104 13.52 -18.01 1.78
CA ALA A 104 14.05 -18.93 2.78
C ALA A 104 14.45 -20.31 2.22
N ARG A 105 14.12 -20.60 0.95
CA ARG A 105 14.46 -21.86 0.29
C ARG A 105 15.92 -21.88 -0.15
N GLU A 106 16.58 -23.03 -0.01
CA GLU A 106 17.92 -23.26 -0.53
C GLU A 106 17.95 -23.42 -2.05
N PHE A 107 16.82 -23.78 -2.64
CA PHE A 107 16.68 -24.03 -4.06
C PHE A 107 15.35 -23.47 -4.58
N TYR A 108 15.41 -22.72 -5.69
CA TYR A 108 14.26 -22.15 -6.37
C TYR A 108 14.52 -22.09 -7.88
N SER A 109 13.60 -22.59 -8.68
CA SER A 109 13.72 -22.72 -10.12
C SER A 109 12.52 -22.13 -10.85
N GLU A 110 12.59 -22.04 -12.18
CA GLU A 110 11.45 -21.67 -13.02
C GLU A 110 10.29 -22.68 -12.91
N ALA A 111 10.60 -23.97 -12.71
CA ALA A 111 9.59 -24.99 -12.45
C ALA A 111 8.85 -24.75 -11.12
N ASP A 112 9.55 -24.25 -10.09
CA ASP A 112 8.92 -23.86 -8.82
C ASP A 112 8.01 -22.63 -9.03
N ALA A 113 8.44 -21.64 -9.81
CA ALA A 113 7.60 -20.50 -10.19
C ALA A 113 6.33 -20.96 -10.93
N SER A 114 6.46 -21.90 -11.87
CA SER A 114 5.32 -22.50 -12.59
C SER A 114 4.34 -23.18 -11.61
N HIS A 115 4.85 -23.93 -10.64
CA HIS A 115 4.02 -24.60 -9.64
C HIS A 115 3.29 -23.59 -8.72
N CYS A 116 3.95 -22.50 -8.34
CA CYS A 116 3.33 -21.45 -7.55
C CYS A 116 2.21 -20.74 -8.31
N ILE A 117 2.49 -20.28 -9.54
CA ILE A 117 1.49 -19.54 -10.33
C ILE A 117 0.32 -20.43 -10.76
N GLN A 118 0.53 -21.75 -10.98
CA GLN A 118 -0.56 -22.69 -11.23
C GLN A 118 -1.59 -22.65 -10.09
N GLN A 119 -1.15 -22.77 -8.85
CA GLN A 119 -2.04 -22.77 -7.68
C GLN A 119 -2.78 -21.44 -7.53
N ILE A 120 -2.11 -20.33 -7.83
CA ILE A 120 -2.74 -19.00 -7.86
C ILE A 120 -3.81 -18.94 -8.94
N LEU A 121 -3.52 -19.40 -10.17
CA LEU A 121 -4.47 -19.45 -11.27
C LEU A 121 -5.65 -20.38 -11.00
N GLU A 122 -5.44 -21.51 -10.33
CA GLU A 122 -6.51 -22.42 -9.88
C GLU A 122 -7.47 -21.71 -8.92
N SER A 123 -6.94 -20.96 -7.94
CA SER A 123 -7.77 -20.16 -7.02
C SER A 123 -8.54 -19.06 -7.74
N VAL A 124 -7.88 -18.34 -8.66
CA VAL A 124 -8.50 -17.28 -9.47
C VAL A 124 -9.57 -17.86 -10.42
N ASN A 125 -9.29 -18.99 -11.06
CA ASN A 125 -10.27 -19.68 -11.91
C ASN A 125 -11.50 -20.10 -11.12
N HIS A 126 -11.32 -20.61 -9.90
CA HIS A 126 -12.45 -20.93 -9.01
C HIS A 126 -13.26 -19.69 -8.66
N CYS A 127 -12.62 -18.55 -8.33
CA CYS A 127 -13.30 -17.28 -8.10
C CYS A 127 -14.12 -16.87 -9.33
N HIS A 128 -13.51 -16.84 -10.52
CA HIS A 128 -14.13 -16.40 -11.77
C HIS A 128 -15.29 -17.28 -12.19
N THR A 129 -15.20 -18.61 -11.98
CA THR A 129 -16.30 -19.56 -12.25
C THR A 129 -17.49 -19.30 -11.33
N ASN A 130 -17.25 -18.86 -10.08
CA ASN A 130 -18.29 -18.49 -9.12
C ASN A 130 -18.75 -17.03 -9.23
N GLY A 131 -18.37 -16.32 -10.31
CA GLY A 131 -18.74 -14.93 -10.54
C GLY A 131 -18.09 -13.95 -9.57
N VAL A 132 -16.92 -14.27 -9.01
CA VAL A 132 -16.18 -13.41 -8.08
C VAL A 132 -14.90 -12.89 -8.74
N VAL A 133 -14.64 -11.59 -8.59
CA VAL A 133 -13.39 -10.93 -8.98
C VAL A 133 -12.71 -10.43 -7.71
N HIS A 134 -11.45 -10.82 -7.50
CA HIS A 134 -10.71 -10.54 -6.26
C HIS A 134 -10.29 -9.07 -6.14
N ARG A 135 -9.73 -8.50 -7.21
CA ARG A 135 -9.28 -7.10 -7.37
C ARG A 135 -8.05 -6.65 -6.58
N ASP A 136 -7.54 -7.45 -5.65
CA ASP A 136 -6.34 -7.10 -4.85
C ASP A 136 -5.37 -8.28 -4.73
N LEU A 137 -5.11 -8.92 -5.87
CA LEU A 137 -4.07 -9.96 -5.96
C LEU A 137 -2.70 -9.29 -5.81
N LYS A 138 -1.94 -9.74 -4.79
CA LYS A 138 -0.60 -9.25 -4.44
C LYS A 138 0.10 -10.25 -3.52
N PRO A 139 1.43 -10.16 -3.34
CA PRO A 139 2.19 -11.09 -2.50
C PRO A 139 1.67 -11.24 -1.06
N GLU A 140 1.17 -10.17 -0.44
CA GLU A 140 0.63 -10.18 0.92
C GLU A 140 -0.60 -11.08 1.09
N ASN A 141 -1.34 -11.28 0.01
CA ASN A 141 -2.56 -12.09 -0.01
C ASN A 141 -2.32 -13.53 -0.49
N LEU A 142 -1.04 -13.91 -0.72
CA LEU A 142 -0.62 -15.25 -1.12
C LEU A 142 0.11 -15.93 0.04
N LEU A 143 -0.61 -16.76 0.77
CA LEU A 143 -0.15 -17.41 1.99
C LEU A 143 0.14 -18.89 1.74
N LEU A 144 0.92 -19.52 2.64
CA LEU A 144 1.15 -20.95 2.64
C LEU A 144 0.36 -21.62 3.76
N ALA A 145 -0.31 -22.72 3.45
CA ALA A 145 -1.16 -23.45 4.39
C ALA A 145 -0.42 -23.82 5.68
N SER A 146 0.87 -24.19 5.56
CA SER A 146 1.72 -24.57 6.71
C SER A 146 3.19 -24.32 6.40
N LYS A 147 4.06 -24.48 7.39
CA LYS A 147 5.53 -24.39 7.26
C LYS A 147 6.18 -25.60 6.61
N VAL A 148 5.40 -26.61 6.24
CA VAL A 148 5.93 -27.83 5.60
C VAL A 148 6.35 -27.51 4.18
N LYS A 149 7.49 -28.04 3.74
CA LYS A 149 7.97 -27.90 2.36
C LYS A 149 6.92 -28.42 1.37
N GLY A 150 6.58 -27.61 0.37
CA GLY A 150 5.54 -27.94 -0.59
C GLY A 150 4.09 -27.68 -0.12
N ALA A 151 3.90 -26.96 1.01
CA ALA A 151 2.58 -26.57 1.47
C ALA A 151 1.82 -25.80 0.38
N ALA A 152 0.50 -26.00 0.33
CA ALA A 152 -0.35 -25.37 -0.67
C ALA A 152 -0.36 -23.84 -0.52
N VAL A 153 -0.32 -23.14 -1.66
CA VAL A 153 -0.56 -21.70 -1.72
C VAL A 153 -2.06 -21.45 -1.50
N LYS A 154 -2.40 -20.51 -0.65
CA LYS A 154 -3.77 -20.11 -0.32
C LYS A 154 -3.97 -18.62 -0.57
N LEU A 155 -4.91 -18.28 -1.45
CA LEU A 155 -5.38 -16.91 -1.68
C LEU A 155 -6.23 -16.44 -0.50
N ALA A 156 -5.90 -15.27 0.04
CA ALA A 156 -6.54 -14.67 1.21
C ALA A 156 -7.06 -13.24 0.90
N ASP A 157 -7.84 -12.69 1.82
CA ASP A 157 -8.34 -11.30 1.85
C ASP A 157 -9.26 -10.92 0.67
N PHE A 158 -10.53 -11.23 0.83
CA PHE A 158 -11.60 -10.88 -0.12
C PHE A 158 -12.29 -9.54 0.20
N GLY A 159 -11.69 -8.68 1.02
CA GLY A 159 -12.28 -7.39 1.44
C GLY A 159 -12.57 -6.42 0.29
N LEU A 160 -11.83 -6.53 -0.82
CA LEU A 160 -12.06 -5.75 -2.04
C LEU A 160 -12.81 -6.55 -3.13
N ALA A 161 -13.15 -7.81 -2.92
CA ALA A 161 -13.78 -8.63 -3.94
C ALA A 161 -15.21 -8.15 -4.31
N ILE A 162 -15.58 -8.40 -5.56
CA ILE A 162 -16.91 -8.10 -6.10
C ILE A 162 -17.53 -9.32 -6.75
N GLU A 163 -18.87 -9.29 -6.86
CA GLU A 163 -19.62 -10.28 -7.62
C GLU A 163 -19.97 -9.70 -8.99
N VAL A 164 -19.73 -10.48 -10.05
CA VAL A 164 -20.07 -10.14 -11.43
C VAL A 164 -21.00 -11.20 -12.00
N GLN A 165 -21.90 -10.80 -12.91
CA GLN A 165 -22.81 -11.72 -13.60
C GLN A 165 -22.26 -12.03 -15.00
N GLY A 166 -21.90 -13.29 -15.23
CA GLY A 166 -21.34 -13.73 -16.51
C GLY A 166 -20.06 -12.97 -16.89
N GLU A 167 -20.04 -12.47 -18.11
CA GLU A 167 -18.93 -11.67 -18.66
C GLU A 167 -19.24 -10.16 -18.65
N GLN A 168 -20.28 -9.72 -17.93
CA GLN A 168 -20.63 -8.31 -17.82
C GLN A 168 -19.55 -7.53 -17.11
N GLN A 169 -19.15 -6.41 -17.70
CA GLN A 169 -18.21 -5.46 -17.14
C GLN A 169 -18.96 -4.20 -16.69
N ALA A 170 -18.57 -3.64 -15.56
CA ALA A 170 -19.10 -2.38 -15.05
C ALA A 170 -17.97 -1.61 -14.35
N TRP A 171 -18.21 -0.34 -14.11
CA TRP A 171 -17.29 0.44 -13.28
C TRP A 171 -17.62 0.20 -11.80
N PHE A 172 -16.79 -0.58 -11.12
CA PHE A 172 -16.92 -0.91 -9.70
C PHE A 172 -16.08 0.01 -8.78
N GLY A 173 -15.60 1.14 -9.30
CA GLY A 173 -14.75 2.07 -8.58
C GLY A 173 -13.27 1.72 -8.64
N PHE A 174 -12.44 2.68 -8.23
CA PHE A 174 -10.99 2.51 -8.16
C PHE A 174 -10.62 1.73 -6.89
N ALA A 175 -10.07 0.54 -7.05
CA ALA A 175 -9.66 -0.32 -5.93
C ALA A 175 -8.52 -1.24 -6.34
N GLY A 176 -7.62 -1.54 -5.39
CA GLY A 176 -6.46 -2.40 -5.56
C GLY A 176 -5.15 -1.72 -5.19
N THR A 177 -4.06 -2.44 -5.30
CA THR A 177 -2.71 -1.99 -4.96
C THR A 177 -2.00 -1.45 -6.20
N PRO A 178 -1.39 -0.23 -6.18
CA PRO A 178 -0.91 0.50 -7.36
C PRO A 178 -0.14 -0.32 -8.40
N GLY A 179 0.88 -1.08 -8.00
CA GLY A 179 1.72 -1.84 -8.92
C GLY A 179 1.05 -3.04 -9.59
N TYR A 180 -0.14 -3.44 -9.12
CA TYR A 180 -0.90 -4.59 -9.61
C TYR A 180 -2.19 -4.18 -10.34
N LEU A 181 -2.49 -2.88 -10.41
CA LEU A 181 -3.67 -2.35 -11.10
C LEU A 181 -3.56 -2.58 -12.61
N SER A 182 -4.66 -2.99 -13.21
CA SER A 182 -4.75 -3.17 -14.66
C SER A 182 -4.96 -1.85 -15.41
N PRO A 183 -4.61 -1.79 -16.73
CA PRO A 183 -4.80 -0.59 -17.54
C PRO A 183 -6.23 -0.06 -17.54
N GLU A 184 -7.23 -0.94 -17.63
CA GLU A 184 -8.65 -0.58 -17.67
C GLU A 184 -9.12 0.08 -16.37
N VAL A 185 -8.63 -0.39 -15.20
CA VAL A 185 -8.92 0.27 -13.91
C VAL A 185 -8.30 1.66 -13.84
N LEU A 186 -7.05 1.81 -14.30
CA LEU A 186 -6.36 3.10 -14.34
C LEU A 186 -6.96 4.09 -15.33
N LYS A 187 -7.62 3.59 -16.40
CA LYS A 187 -8.35 4.40 -17.38
C LYS A 187 -9.78 4.71 -16.95
N LYS A 188 -10.24 4.16 -15.82
CA LYS A 188 -11.61 4.25 -15.31
C LYS A 188 -12.65 3.66 -16.30
N GLU A 189 -12.25 2.64 -17.03
CA GLU A 189 -13.12 1.89 -17.94
C GLU A 189 -13.89 0.80 -17.17
N PRO A 190 -15.03 0.31 -17.69
CA PRO A 190 -15.69 -0.89 -17.16
C PRO A 190 -14.73 -2.07 -17.11
N TYR A 191 -14.77 -2.84 -16.02
CA TYR A 191 -13.85 -3.95 -15.82
C TYR A 191 -14.52 -5.15 -15.15
N GLY A 192 -13.84 -6.29 -15.12
CA GLY A 192 -14.32 -7.55 -14.53
C GLY A 192 -13.17 -8.52 -14.31
N LYS A 193 -13.40 -9.80 -14.57
CA LYS A 193 -12.45 -10.92 -14.36
C LYS A 193 -11.04 -10.68 -14.89
N PRO A 194 -10.81 -10.04 -16.07
CA PRO A 194 -9.47 -9.85 -16.62
C PRO A 194 -8.50 -9.06 -15.71
N VAL A 195 -8.99 -8.24 -14.77
CA VAL A 195 -8.11 -7.49 -13.86
C VAL A 195 -7.25 -8.40 -12.97
N ASP A 196 -7.82 -9.54 -12.54
CA ASP A 196 -7.10 -10.52 -11.72
C ASP A 196 -6.00 -11.22 -12.54
N ILE A 197 -6.22 -11.44 -13.84
CA ILE A 197 -5.23 -12.07 -14.72
C ILE A 197 -4.05 -11.13 -14.97
N TRP A 198 -4.30 -9.82 -15.10
CA TRP A 198 -3.24 -8.83 -15.16
C TRP A 198 -2.35 -8.91 -13.91
N ALA A 199 -2.95 -8.91 -12.72
CA ALA A 199 -2.23 -9.04 -11.46
C ALA A 199 -1.45 -10.36 -11.36
N CYS A 200 -2.01 -11.49 -11.83
CA CYS A 200 -1.27 -12.76 -11.96
C CYS A 200 -0.04 -12.62 -12.86
N GLY A 201 -0.13 -11.87 -13.96
CA GLY A 201 1.00 -11.60 -14.85
C GLY A 201 2.12 -10.81 -14.14
N VAL A 202 1.76 -9.80 -13.37
CA VAL A 202 2.71 -9.06 -12.53
C VAL A 202 3.36 -9.97 -11.49
N ILE A 203 2.59 -10.81 -10.82
CA ILE A 203 3.08 -11.77 -9.82
C ILE A 203 4.03 -12.78 -10.48
N LEU A 204 3.67 -13.32 -11.66
CA LEU A 204 4.51 -14.27 -12.39
C LEU A 204 5.85 -13.64 -12.79
N TYR A 205 5.83 -12.40 -13.29
CA TYR A 205 7.05 -11.67 -13.60
C TYR A 205 7.97 -11.56 -12.37
N ILE A 206 7.42 -11.18 -11.20
CA ILE A 206 8.19 -11.09 -9.95
C ILE A 206 8.71 -12.46 -9.51
N LEU A 207 7.91 -13.52 -9.64
CA LEU A 207 8.33 -14.89 -9.30
C LEU A 207 9.54 -15.34 -10.13
N LEU A 208 9.72 -14.87 -11.36
CA LEU A 208 10.80 -15.28 -12.25
C LEU A 208 12.11 -14.51 -12.05
N VAL A 209 12.04 -13.21 -11.70
CA VAL A 209 13.23 -12.34 -11.63
C VAL A 209 13.38 -11.55 -10.34
N GLY A 210 12.36 -11.54 -9.48
CA GLY A 210 12.42 -10.93 -8.15
C GLY A 210 12.17 -9.42 -8.09
N TYR A 211 11.72 -8.80 -9.20
CA TYR A 211 11.31 -7.39 -9.26
C TYR A 211 10.09 -7.23 -10.18
N PRO A 212 9.28 -6.15 -10.02
CA PRO A 212 8.06 -5.97 -10.79
C PRO A 212 8.32 -5.49 -12.24
N PRO A 213 7.40 -5.80 -13.18
CA PRO A 213 7.51 -5.35 -14.58
C PRO A 213 7.30 -3.85 -14.75
N PHE A 214 6.57 -3.22 -13.86
CA PHE A 214 6.30 -1.80 -13.86
C PHE A 214 6.77 -1.21 -12.54
N TRP A 215 7.67 -0.23 -12.62
CA TRP A 215 8.18 0.43 -11.42
C TRP A 215 8.63 1.86 -11.73
N ASP A 216 8.20 2.78 -10.90
CA ASP A 216 8.69 4.16 -10.88
C ASP A 216 8.46 4.73 -9.47
N GLU A 217 9.27 5.70 -9.05
CA GLU A 217 9.06 6.42 -7.80
C GLU A 217 7.86 7.36 -7.92
N ASP A 218 7.68 7.96 -9.11
CA ASP A 218 6.51 8.76 -9.44
C ASP A 218 5.32 7.87 -9.83
N GLN A 219 4.24 8.00 -9.07
CA GLN A 219 3.02 7.21 -9.30
C GLN A 219 2.38 7.49 -10.67
N HIS A 220 2.49 8.72 -11.20
CA HIS A 220 1.94 9.06 -12.52
C HIS A 220 2.72 8.36 -13.63
N ARG A 221 4.05 8.28 -13.50
CA ARG A 221 4.91 7.54 -14.44
C ARG A 221 4.65 6.05 -14.37
N LEU A 222 4.54 5.48 -13.15
CA LEU A 222 4.13 4.09 -12.97
C LEU A 222 2.80 3.81 -13.67
N TYR A 223 1.79 4.64 -13.48
CA TYR A 223 0.49 4.49 -14.13
C TYR A 223 0.55 4.67 -15.66
N ALA A 224 1.42 5.53 -16.16
CA ALA A 224 1.66 5.68 -17.59
C ALA A 224 2.26 4.38 -18.19
N GLN A 225 3.27 3.79 -17.55
CA GLN A 225 3.87 2.51 -17.95
C GLN A 225 2.81 1.39 -17.99
N ILE A 226 2.00 1.26 -16.94
CA ILE A 226 0.95 0.24 -16.85
C ILE A 226 -0.09 0.44 -17.97
N LYS A 227 -0.58 1.66 -18.18
CA LYS A 227 -1.56 1.97 -19.24
C LYS A 227 -1.07 1.67 -20.63
N ALA A 228 0.23 1.84 -20.85
CA ALA A 228 0.89 1.53 -22.12
C ALA A 228 1.24 0.04 -22.26
N GLY A 229 1.26 -0.72 -21.14
CA GLY A 229 1.81 -2.07 -21.10
C GLY A 229 3.31 -2.08 -21.42
N ALA A 230 4.03 -1.03 -21.01
CA ALA A 230 5.45 -0.83 -21.32
C ALA A 230 6.31 -1.56 -20.28
N TYR A 231 6.62 -2.82 -20.54
CA TYR A 231 7.59 -3.64 -19.83
C TYR A 231 8.50 -4.34 -20.81
N ASP A 232 9.65 -4.79 -20.37
CA ASP A 232 10.66 -5.48 -21.17
C ASP A 232 11.23 -6.70 -20.44
N TYR A 233 12.17 -7.37 -21.07
CA TYR A 233 12.87 -8.54 -20.55
C TYR A 233 14.38 -8.26 -20.61
N PRO A 234 14.93 -7.45 -19.68
CA PRO A 234 16.31 -7.02 -19.75
C PRO A 234 17.32 -8.16 -19.53
N SER A 235 18.44 -8.11 -20.29
CA SER A 235 19.61 -8.94 -20.03
C SER A 235 20.39 -8.40 -18.82
N PRO A 236 21.05 -9.26 -18.04
CA PRO A 236 21.18 -10.72 -18.25
C PRO A 236 20.07 -11.54 -17.55
N GLU A 237 19.23 -10.95 -16.70
CA GLU A 237 18.32 -11.69 -15.79
C GLU A 237 17.29 -12.54 -16.55
N TRP A 238 16.85 -12.03 -17.71
CA TRP A 238 15.86 -12.69 -18.55
C TRP A 238 16.43 -13.65 -19.59
N ASP A 239 17.75 -13.71 -19.77
CA ASP A 239 18.39 -14.57 -20.80
C ASP A 239 18.21 -16.06 -20.48
N THR A 240 18.11 -16.39 -19.20
CA THR A 240 17.93 -17.77 -18.72
C THR A 240 16.47 -18.19 -18.54
N VAL A 241 15.51 -17.26 -18.75
CA VAL A 241 14.07 -17.55 -18.66
C VAL A 241 13.58 -18.10 -20.00
N THR A 242 12.83 -19.19 -19.96
CA THR A 242 12.32 -19.86 -21.17
C THR A 242 11.38 -18.97 -21.97
N PRO A 243 11.34 -19.12 -23.32
CA PRO A 243 10.40 -18.40 -24.17
C PRO A 243 8.93 -18.64 -23.80
N ASP A 244 8.61 -19.86 -23.33
CA ASP A 244 7.25 -20.21 -22.92
C ASP A 244 6.79 -19.44 -21.68
N ALA A 245 7.68 -19.23 -20.70
CA ALA A 245 7.39 -18.35 -19.54
C ALA A 245 7.08 -16.92 -19.98
N LYS A 246 7.92 -16.36 -20.86
CA LYS A 246 7.72 -15.01 -21.44
C LYS A 246 6.41 -14.92 -22.23
N ASN A 247 6.08 -15.99 -22.98
CA ASN A 247 4.83 -16.06 -23.75
C ASN A 247 3.60 -16.00 -22.82
N LEU A 248 3.60 -16.74 -21.71
CA LEU A 248 2.50 -16.70 -20.75
C LEU A 248 2.36 -15.31 -20.10
N ILE A 249 3.47 -14.67 -19.71
CA ILE A 249 3.45 -13.29 -19.20
C ILE A 249 2.83 -12.35 -20.23
N ASN A 250 3.24 -12.42 -21.49
CA ASN A 250 2.71 -11.57 -22.56
C ASN A 250 1.19 -11.73 -22.74
N GLN A 251 0.69 -12.98 -22.63
CA GLN A 251 -0.74 -13.24 -22.69
C GLN A 251 -1.51 -12.67 -21.48
N MET A 252 -0.89 -12.68 -20.27
CA MET A 252 -1.48 -12.12 -19.06
C MET A 252 -1.40 -10.59 -19.02
N LEU A 253 -0.27 -10.00 -19.44
CA LEU A 253 -0.04 -8.56 -19.47
C LEU A 253 -0.46 -7.93 -20.82
N THR A 254 -1.47 -8.48 -21.46
CA THR A 254 -2.12 -7.89 -22.63
C THR A 254 -2.98 -6.71 -22.20
N VAL A 255 -2.72 -5.51 -22.74
CA VAL A 255 -3.40 -4.25 -22.38
C VAL A 255 -4.90 -4.32 -22.63
N ASN A 256 -5.31 -4.88 -23.79
CA ASN A 256 -6.73 -5.06 -24.11
C ASN A 256 -7.33 -6.22 -23.28
N PRO A 257 -8.24 -5.95 -22.33
CA PRO A 257 -8.80 -6.99 -21.46
C PRO A 257 -9.58 -8.09 -22.23
N ALA A 258 -10.17 -7.77 -23.38
CA ALA A 258 -10.89 -8.74 -24.20
C ALA A 258 -9.96 -9.72 -24.95
N LYS A 259 -8.66 -9.38 -25.10
CA LYS A 259 -7.63 -10.25 -25.71
C LYS A 259 -6.74 -10.91 -24.67
N ARG A 260 -6.86 -10.52 -23.40
CA ARG A 260 -6.09 -11.10 -22.31
C ARG A 260 -6.53 -12.52 -22.05
N VAL A 261 -5.59 -13.42 -21.82
CA VAL A 261 -5.87 -14.83 -21.50
C VAL A 261 -6.79 -14.96 -20.29
N THR A 262 -7.69 -15.93 -20.31
CA THR A 262 -8.51 -16.27 -19.13
C THR A 262 -7.73 -17.13 -18.14
N ALA A 263 -8.18 -17.24 -16.88
CA ALA A 263 -7.57 -18.16 -15.90
C ALA A 263 -7.62 -19.61 -16.39
N SER A 264 -8.77 -20.03 -16.96
CA SER A 264 -8.95 -21.37 -17.50
C SER A 264 -8.00 -21.69 -18.64
N ASP A 265 -7.74 -20.74 -19.53
CA ASP A 265 -6.82 -20.97 -20.67
C ASP A 265 -5.37 -20.85 -20.27
N ALA A 266 -5.04 -19.96 -19.32
CA ALA A 266 -3.70 -19.87 -18.75
C ALA A 266 -3.29 -21.21 -18.09
N LEU A 267 -4.20 -21.89 -17.42
CA LEU A 267 -3.96 -23.21 -16.83
C LEU A 267 -3.64 -24.31 -17.87
N LYS A 268 -4.07 -24.12 -19.12
CA LYS A 268 -3.77 -25.04 -20.26
C LYS A 268 -2.47 -24.72 -20.97
N HIS A 269 -1.81 -23.61 -20.60
CA HIS A 269 -0.57 -23.19 -21.23
C HIS A 269 0.53 -24.24 -21.03
N PRO A 270 1.34 -24.60 -22.06
CA PRO A 270 2.37 -25.65 -21.97
C PRO A 270 3.33 -25.46 -20.78
N TRP A 271 3.71 -24.22 -20.47
CA TRP A 271 4.58 -23.90 -19.35
C TRP A 271 4.00 -24.24 -17.98
N ILE A 272 2.66 -24.35 -17.88
CA ILE A 272 1.95 -24.79 -16.66
C ILE A 272 1.74 -26.31 -16.68
N CYS A 273 1.09 -26.84 -17.73
CA CYS A 273 0.65 -28.25 -17.75
C CYS A 273 1.76 -29.22 -18.09
N TYR A 274 2.85 -28.80 -18.78
CA TYR A 274 4.00 -29.63 -19.12
C TYR A 274 5.30 -29.09 -18.52
N ARG A 275 5.22 -28.47 -17.32
CA ARG A 275 6.36 -27.78 -16.67
C ARG A 275 7.63 -28.59 -16.58
N GLU A 276 7.54 -29.91 -16.34
CA GLU A 276 8.69 -30.82 -16.23
C GLU A 276 9.51 -30.89 -17.53
N LYS A 277 8.89 -30.57 -18.68
CA LYS A 277 9.54 -30.59 -20.00
C LYS A 277 9.91 -29.20 -20.49
N VAL A 278 9.19 -28.18 -20.05
CA VAL A 278 9.25 -26.83 -20.63
C VAL A 278 9.92 -25.84 -19.69
N ALA A 279 9.62 -25.90 -18.40
CA ALA A 279 10.20 -24.97 -17.42
C ALA A 279 11.61 -25.43 -16.98
N SER A 280 12.53 -24.49 -16.87
CA SER A 280 13.89 -24.77 -16.41
C SER A 280 13.91 -25.20 -14.94
N ALA A 281 14.63 -26.30 -14.66
CA ALA A 281 14.88 -26.79 -13.30
C ALA A 281 16.17 -26.22 -12.68
N VAL A 282 16.84 -25.28 -13.35
CA VAL A 282 18.09 -24.67 -12.86
C VAL A 282 17.78 -23.71 -11.72
N HIS A 283 18.60 -23.78 -10.67
CA HIS A 283 18.49 -22.86 -9.53
C HIS A 283 18.74 -21.40 -9.94
N ARG A 284 17.90 -20.49 -9.45
CA ARG A 284 17.92 -19.06 -9.77
C ARG A 284 18.30 -18.22 -8.54
N GLN A 285 19.58 -18.25 -8.15
CA GLN A 285 20.07 -17.52 -6.97
C GLN A 285 19.81 -16.02 -7.09
N GLU A 286 20.03 -15.43 -8.25
CA GLU A 286 19.81 -14.00 -8.48
C GLU A 286 18.33 -13.60 -8.23
N THR A 287 17.38 -14.43 -8.66
CA THR A 287 15.96 -14.22 -8.38
C THR A 287 15.68 -14.21 -6.87
N VAL A 288 16.25 -15.15 -6.12
CA VAL A 288 16.11 -15.22 -4.65
C VAL A 288 16.67 -13.96 -3.98
N ASP A 289 17.85 -13.49 -4.43
CA ASP A 289 18.48 -12.29 -3.89
C ASP A 289 17.69 -11.00 -4.22
N CYS A 290 17.12 -10.91 -5.41
CA CYS A 290 16.23 -9.82 -5.79
C CYS A 290 14.91 -9.86 -5.01
N LEU A 291 14.31 -11.05 -4.81
CA LEU A 291 13.11 -11.23 -3.98
C LEU A 291 13.35 -10.82 -2.52
N LYS A 292 14.53 -11.12 -1.98
CA LYS A 292 14.92 -10.68 -0.62
C LYS A 292 14.88 -9.15 -0.50
N LYS A 293 15.47 -8.44 -1.48
CA LYS A 293 15.44 -6.97 -1.54
C LYS A 293 14.02 -6.44 -1.73
N PHE A 294 13.24 -7.06 -2.60
CA PHE A 294 11.85 -6.71 -2.86
C PHE A 294 10.99 -6.86 -1.58
N ASN A 295 11.08 -8.00 -0.89
CA ASN A 295 10.36 -8.24 0.37
C ASN A 295 10.75 -7.22 1.46
N ALA A 296 12.04 -6.89 1.60
CA ALA A 296 12.51 -5.90 2.56
C ALA A 296 11.89 -4.51 2.29
N ARG A 297 11.90 -4.05 1.03
CA ARG A 297 11.30 -2.76 0.62
C ARG A 297 9.79 -2.74 0.86
N ARG A 298 9.09 -3.83 0.55
CA ARG A 298 7.65 -3.97 0.74
C ARG A 298 7.26 -3.92 2.23
N LYS A 299 7.98 -4.63 3.08
CA LYS A 299 7.78 -4.62 4.55
C LYS A 299 8.04 -3.23 5.14
N LEU A 300 9.08 -2.55 4.69
CA LEU A 300 9.38 -1.19 5.13
C LEU A 300 8.22 -0.23 4.80
N LYS A 301 7.71 -0.27 3.55
CA LYS A 301 6.52 0.52 3.15
C LYS A 301 5.30 0.18 4.01
N GLY A 302 5.05 -1.09 4.27
CA GLY A 302 3.95 -1.55 5.14
C GLY A 302 4.09 -1.08 6.59
N ALA A 303 5.30 -1.15 7.16
CA ALA A 303 5.58 -0.68 8.52
C ALA A 303 5.37 0.85 8.66
N ILE A 304 5.83 1.63 7.69
CA ILE A 304 5.61 3.09 7.64
C ILE A 304 4.11 3.39 7.61
N LEU A 305 3.34 2.72 6.75
CA LEU A 305 1.90 2.91 6.65
C LEU A 305 1.18 2.52 7.94
N THR A 306 1.57 1.41 8.57
CA THR A 306 0.99 0.94 9.84
C THR A 306 1.30 1.89 10.99
N THR A 307 2.52 2.43 11.05
CA THR A 307 2.91 3.43 12.06
C THR A 307 2.12 4.72 11.89
N MET A 308 1.91 5.18 10.65
CA MET A 308 1.06 6.34 10.35
C MET A 308 -0.39 6.11 10.76
N LEU A 309 -0.93 4.90 10.58
CA LEU A 309 -2.29 4.54 11.02
C LEU A 309 -2.40 4.38 12.55
N ALA A 310 -1.37 3.89 13.22
CA ALA A 310 -1.33 3.72 14.68
C ALA A 310 -1.25 5.07 15.40
N THR A 311 -0.45 6.01 14.93
CA THR A 311 -0.38 7.39 15.44
C THR A 311 -1.72 8.12 15.28
N ARG A 312 -2.45 7.85 14.19
CA ARG A 312 -3.80 8.36 13.97
C ARG A 312 -4.82 7.88 15.04
N ASN A 313 -4.65 6.64 15.55
CA ASN A 313 -5.53 6.08 16.59
C ASN A 313 -5.18 6.55 18.01
N PHE A 314 -3.97 7.03 18.27
CA PHE A 314 -3.56 7.56 19.58
C PHE A 314 -4.12 8.97 19.83
N SER A 315 -4.22 9.80 18.80
CA SER A 315 -4.77 11.15 18.90
C SER A 315 -6.28 11.18 19.19
N SER A 316 -7.01 10.09 18.89
CA SER A 316 -8.45 9.99 19.13
C SER A 316 -8.83 9.56 20.57
N ARG A 317 -7.87 9.24 21.44
CA ARG A 317 -8.15 8.69 22.79
C ARG A 317 -8.07 9.66 23.94
N SER A 318 -7.70 10.91 23.75
CA SER A 318 -7.49 11.87 24.83
C SER A 318 -8.36 13.12 24.77
N ILE A 319 -9.67 13.04 24.48
CA ILE A 319 -10.63 14.07 24.88
C ILE A 319 -12.03 13.42 24.96
N VAL A 320 -12.35 12.85 26.11
CA VAL A 320 -13.73 12.74 26.59
C VAL A 320 -13.75 13.18 28.04
N THR A 321 -13.96 14.46 28.27
CA THR A 321 -14.52 14.97 29.51
C THR A 321 -15.50 16.08 29.18
N ASN A 322 -16.78 15.75 29.44
CA ASN A 322 -17.89 16.60 29.86
C ASN A 322 -18.16 17.96 29.17
N LYS A 323 -19.30 18.03 28.46
CA LYS A 323 -20.35 18.98 28.85
C LYS A 323 -21.73 18.55 28.34
N LYS A 324 -22.69 18.50 29.30
CA LYS A 324 -24.13 18.40 29.09
C LYS A 324 -24.70 19.70 28.52
N GLY A 325 -25.81 19.58 27.77
CA GLY A 325 -26.81 20.66 27.60
C GLY A 325 -27.32 20.75 26.17
N ASP A 326 -28.42 20.20 26.00
CA ASP A 326 -29.78 20.69 25.70
C ASP A 326 -30.15 20.91 24.23
N GLY A 327 -31.19 20.24 23.90
CA GLY A 327 -32.33 20.15 23.03
C GLY A 327 -32.45 21.03 21.78
N SER A 328 -32.83 20.41 20.66
CA SER A 328 -34.07 20.66 19.91
C SER A 328 -33.96 20.26 18.43
N GLN A 329 -34.81 19.28 18.10
CA GLN A 329 -35.62 19.12 16.86
C GLN A 329 -35.00 19.23 15.45
N VAL A 330 -34.91 18.10 14.84
CA VAL A 330 -35.43 17.58 13.54
C VAL A 330 -35.87 18.62 12.51
N LYS A 331 -35.25 18.54 11.33
CA LYS A 331 -35.98 18.48 10.03
C LYS A 331 -35.10 17.82 8.98
N GLU A 332 -35.68 16.76 8.36
CA GLU A 332 -35.24 16.15 7.10
C GLU A 332 -35.12 17.19 5.99
N SER A 333 -34.04 17.11 5.23
CA SER A 333 -34.04 17.38 3.80
C SER A 333 -32.88 16.66 3.14
N THR A 334 -33.24 15.79 2.27
CA THR A 334 -32.47 14.97 1.34
C THR A 334 -31.70 15.85 0.34
N GLU A 335 -30.52 15.34 -0.09
CA GLU A 335 -29.77 15.72 -1.28
C GLU A 335 -28.97 17.06 -1.23
N SER A 336 -27.67 16.90 -1.04
CA SER A 336 -26.51 17.65 -1.58
C SER A 336 -25.35 17.83 -0.61
N ASN A 337 -24.81 16.74 -0.02
CA ASN A 337 -23.65 16.84 0.88
C ASN A 337 -22.32 16.27 0.30
N THR A 338 -22.29 15.81 -0.95
CA THR A 338 -21.06 15.25 -1.55
C THR A 338 -20.12 16.30 -2.16
N THR A 339 -20.62 17.46 -2.48
CA THR A 339 -19.82 18.57 -3.07
C THR A 339 -19.16 19.47 -2.02
N LEU A 340 -19.75 19.65 -0.86
CA LEU A 340 -19.22 20.52 0.19
C LEU A 340 -18.04 19.89 0.97
N GLU A 341 -18.06 18.58 1.23
CA GLU A 341 -16.94 17.86 1.89
C GLU A 341 -15.70 17.78 0.98
N ASP A 342 -15.87 17.61 -0.32
CA ASP A 342 -14.76 17.61 -1.28
C ASP A 342 -14.13 18.99 -1.44
N ASP A 343 -14.93 20.06 -1.40
CA ASP A 343 -14.45 21.44 -1.48
C ASP A 343 -13.71 21.89 -0.21
N ASP A 344 -14.15 21.48 0.98
CA ASP A 344 -13.44 21.76 2.25
C ASP A 344 -12.10 21.02 2.31
N VAL A 345 -12.06 19.73 1.96
CA VAL A 345 -10.83 18.95 1.86
C VAL A 345 -9.84 19.55 0.88
N ARG A 346 -10.33 20.06 -0.25
CA ARG A 346 -9.52 20.72 -1.28
C ARG A 346 -8.98 22.07 -0.79
N ALA A 347 -9.81 22.86 -0.13
CA ALA A 347 -9.41 24.15 0.45
C ALA A 347 -8.32 23.96 1.51
N ARG A 348 -8.49 23.00 2.41
CA ARG A 348 -7.51 22.67 3.45
C ARG A 348 -6.17 22.15 2.88
N LYS A 349 -6.19 21.37 1.82
CA LYS A 349 -4.96 20.99 1.12
C LYS A 349 -4.24 22.18 0.49
N GLN A 350 -4.98 23.11 -0.11
CA GLN A 350 -4.41 24.34 -0.68
C GLN A 350 -3.82 25.24 0.41
N GLU A 351 -4.43 25.31 1.60
CA GLU A 351 -3.90 26.04 2.76
C GLU A 351 -2.51 25.52 3.18
N ILE A 352 -2.33 24.19 3.23
CA ILE A 352 -1.05 23.56 3.56
C ILE A 352 0.01 23.84 2.49
N VAL A 353 -0.34 23.78 1.20
CA VAL A 353 0.58 24.15 0.11
C VAL A 353 1.03 25.59 0.28
N LYS A 354 0.08 26.51 0.46
CA LYS A 354 0.35 27.96 0.58
C LYS A 354 1.26 28.29 1.78
N ILE A 355 1.01 27.68 2.97
CA ILE A 355 1.85 27.93 4.15
C ILE A 355 3.24 27.31 3.99
N THR A 356 3.36 26.19 3.25
CA THR A 356 4.66 25.60 2.89
C THR A 356 5.45 26.54 1.96
N GLU A 357 4.80 27.13 0.96
CA GLU A 357 5.41 28.13 0.07
C GLU A 357 5.88 29.37 0.86
N GLN A 358 5.07 29.87 1.80
CA GLN A 358 5.45 30.98 2.69
C GLN A 358 6.67 30.66 3.55
N LEU A 359 6.76 29.44 4.07
CA LEU A 359 7.93 28.99 4.84
C LEU A 359 9.19 28.96 3.95
N ILE A 360 9.08 28.47 2.73
CA ILE A 360 10.21 28.44 1.78
C ILE A 360 10.61 29.85 1.36
N GLU A 361 9.65 30.76 1.19
CA GLU A 361 9.93 32.17 0.93
C GLU A 361 10.71 32.83 2.08
N SER A 362 10.37 32.52 3.34
CA SER A 362 11.16 32.97 4.51
C SER A 362 12.60 32.46 4.45
N ILE A 363 12.81 31.22 4.02
CA ILE A 363 14.15 30.65 3.85
C ILE A 363 14.91 31.36 2.72
N ASN A 364 14.27 31.59 1.57
CA ASN A 364 14.87 32.26 0.41
C ASN A 364 15.28 33.71 0.72
N ASN A 365 14.51 34.40 1.55
CA ASN A 365 14.74 35.79 1.94
C ASN A 365 15.68 35.90 3.17
N ALA A 366 16.16 34.78 3.73
CA ALA A 366 16.89 34.73 4.99
C ALA A 366 16.14 35.43 6.15
N ASP A 367 14.80 35.37 6.12
CA ASP A 367 13.91 35.91 7.15
C ASP A 367 13.69 34.88 8.26
N PHE A 368 14.58 34.87 9.23
CA PHE A 368 14.50 33.97 10.37
C PHE A 368 13.27 34.29 11.26
N GLU A 369 12.89 35.55 11.39
CA GLU A 369 11.73 35.92 12.19
C GLU A 369 10.42 35.41 11.56
N GLY A 370 10.26 35.55 10.25
CA GLY A 370 9.15 34.97 9.49
C GLY A 370 9.13 33.44 9.60
N TYR A 371 10.28 32.79 9.50
CA TYR A 371 10.44 31.34 9.66
C TYR A 371 9.97 30.85 11.04
N THR A 372 10.38 31.51 12.13
CA THR A 372 10.02 31.13 13.50
C THR A 372 8.52 31.30 13.80
N LYS A 373 7.82 32.18 13.10
CA LYS A 373 6.36 32.34 13.24
C LYS A 373 5.56 31.17 12.66
N ILE A 374 6.17 30.44 11.73
CA ILE A 374 5.56 29.31 11.01
C ILE A 374 5.97 27.96 11.60
N CYS A 375 7.11 27.91 12.28
CA CYS A 375 7.64 26.68 12.88
C CYS A 375 7.32 26.57 14.37
N ASP A 376 7.11 25.33 14.85
CA ASP A 376 7.05 25.03 16.27
C ASP A 376 8.44 25.24 16.90
N PRO A 377 8.56 25.92 18.06
CA PRO A 377 9.84 26.09 18.74
C PRO A 377 10.57 24.78 19.09
N HIS A 378 9.83 23.67 19.22
CA HIS A 378 10.34 22.33 19.51
C HIS A 378 10.30 21.41 18.29
N MET A 379 10.28 21.98 17.08
CA MET A 379 10.27 21.17 15.88
C MET A 379 11.48 20.24 15.81
N THR A 380 11.30 19.12 15.13
CA THR A 380 12.37 18.19 14.82
C THR A 380 12.71 18.23 13.34
N ALA A 381 13.96 17.95 12.97
CA ALA A 381 14.35 17.91 11.57
C ALA A 381 15.43 16.85 11.30
N PHE A 382 15.34 16.22 10.11
CA PHE A 382 16.45 15.52 9.49
C PHE A 382 16.95 16.37 8.32
N GLU A 383 18.16 16.88 8.43
CA GLU A 383 18.81 17.68 7.40
C GLU A 383 20.08 16.95 6.91
N PRO A 384 20.41 16.98 5.61
CA PRO A 384 21.59 16.31 5.07
C PRO A 384 22.89 16.76 5.79
N GLU A 385 22.95 18.02 6.20
CA GLU A 385 24.09 18.63 6.88
C GLU A 385 24.29 18.09 8.32
N ALA A 386 23.24 17.50 8.90
CA ALA A 386 23.30 16.89 10.24
C ALA A 386 23.81 15.44 10.22
N LEU A 387 24.21 14.90 9.07
CA LEU A 387 24.80 13.58 8.89
C LEU A 387 23.95 12.43 9.50
N GLY A 388 22.63 12.52 9.42
CA GLY A 388 21.68 11.52 9.91
C GLY A 388 21.28 11.67 11.38
N ASN A 389 21.75 12.73 12.06
CA ASN A 389 21.28 13.04 13.42
C ASN A 389 19.96 13.79 13.38
N LEU A 390 19.07 13.46 14.33
CA LEU A 390 17.84 14.20 14.54
C LEU A 390 18.19 15.55 15.20
N LEU A 391 17.76 16.63 14.58
CA LEU A 391 17.84 17.97 15.12
C LEU A 391 16.56 18.29 15.90
N GLU A 392 16.69 18.96 17.05
CA GLU A 392 15.58 19.41 17.88
C GLU A 392 15.68 20.92 18.13
N GLY A 393 14.55 21.62 18.00
CA GLY A 393 14.44 23.06 18.26
C GLY A 393 15.01 23.91 17.12
N MET A 394 15.20 25.21 17.42
CA MET A 394 15.49 26.24 16.44
C MET A 394 16.96 26.64 16.31
N GLU A 395 17.85 26.16 17.18
CA GLU A 395 19.24 26.62 17.23
C GLU A 395 20.03 26.28 15.97
N PHE A 396 19.88 25.06 15.45
CA PHE A 396 20.52 24.65 14.19
C PHE A 396 19.99 25.48 13.01
N HIS A 397 18.69 25.71 12.96
CA HIS A 397 18.08 26.52 11.91
C HIS A 397 18.59 27.96 11.95
N LYS A 398 18.71 28.56 13.15
CA LYS A 398 19.26 29.88 13.32
C LYS A 398 20.71 29.96 12.82
N PHE A 399 21.52 29.00 13.21
CA PHE A 399 22.93 28.93 12.72
C PHE A 399 22.99 28.86 11.18
N TYR A 400 22.04 28.09 10.57
CA TYR A 400 21.97 27.97 9.11
C TYR A 400 21.58 29.29 8.44
N PHE A 401 20.62 30.01 9.00
CA PHE A 401 20.21 31.34 8.53
C PHE A 401 21.38 32.37 8.65
N ASP A 402 22.05 32.38 9.78
CA ASP A 402 23.11 33.37 10.06
C ASP A 402 24.38 33.13 9.21
N HIS A 403 24.73 31.87 8.90
CA HIS A 403 26.02 31.53 8.35
C HIS A 403 25.98 30.96 6.92
N VAL A 404 24.89 30.41 6.48
CA VAL A 404 24.79 29.71 5.19
C VAL A 404 23.95 30.50 4.19
N LEU A 405 22.72 30.89 4.55
CA LEU A 405 21.76 31.53 3.63
C LEU A 405 22.18 32.98 3.28
N GLY A 406 22.74 33.74 4.21
CA GLY A 406 23.10 35.13 3.98
C GLY A 406 24.26 35.38 2.98
N LYS A 407 24.92 34.31 2.50
CA LYS A 407 26.10 34.41 1.61
C LYS A 407 25.81 34.15 0.12
N ASN A 408 24.64 33.66 -0.22
CA ASN A 408 24.29 33.31 -1.60
C ASN A 408 23.34 34.35 -2.21
N ARG A 409 23.78 35.03 -3.26
CA ARG A 409 22.93 35.96 -4.02
C ARG A 409 22.18 35.23 -5.12
N GLY A 410 20.89 35.54 -5.27
CA GLY A 410 20.08 35.09 -6.41
C GLY A 410 19.63 33.63 -6.31
N ILE A 411 19.23 33.17 -5.12
CA ILE A 411 18.60 31.85 -4.96
C ILE A 411 17.13 31.96 -5.41
N ASN A 412 16.76 31.09 -6.33
CA ASN A 412 15.37 30.86 -6.70
C ASN A 412 14.99 29.44 -6.31
N THR A 413 13.96 29.30 -5.48
CA THR A 413 13.50 28.00 -5.00
C THR A 413 12.05 27.78 -5.46
N THR A 414 11.79 26.66 -6.08
CA THR A 414 10.49 26.28 -6.60
C THR A 414 10.03 24.97 -5.95
N VAL A 415 8.80 24.96 -5.44
CA VAL A 415 8.11 23.75 -4.98
C VAL A 415 7.51 23.05 -6.18
N LEU A 416 7.86 21.78 -6.38
CA LEU A 416 7.36 20.96 -7.47
C LEU A 416 6.56 19.79 -6.91
N ASN A 417 5.42 19.49 -7.57
CA ASN A 417 4.58 18.32 -7.29
C ASN A 417 4.15 18.16 -5.81
N PRO A 418 3.66 19.19 -5.12
CA PRO A 418 3.27 19.09 -3.74
C PRO A 418 2.09 18.12 -3.58
N THR A 419 2.25 17.13 -2.71
CA THR A 419 1.21 16.17 -2.36
C THR A 419 0.88 16.30 -0.89
N VAL A 420 -0.36 16.71 -0.58
CA VAL A 420 -0.82 16.92 0.80
C VAL A 420 -1.70 15.77 1.25
N HIS A 421 -1.36 15.21 2.41
CA HIS A 421 -2.14 14.23 3.15
C HIS A 421 -2.69 14.90 4.41
N LEU A 422 -4.00 15.09 4.46
CA LEU A 422 -4.66 15.54 5.69
C LEU A 422 -4.74 14.35 6.67
N LEU A 423 -4.28 14.55 7.89
CA LEU A 423 -4.19 13.54 8.94
C LEU A 423 -5.25 13.78 10.04
N GLY A 424 -6.43 14.21 9.65
CA GLY A 424 -7.52 14.65 10.52
C GLY A 424 -7.76 16.15 10.36
N ASP A 425 -8.34 16.78 11.40
CA ASP A 425 -8.68 18.20 11.35
C ASP A 425 -7.51 19.12 11.69
N ASP A 426 -6.57 18.63 12.51
CA ASP A 426 -5.50 19.42 13.11
C ASP A 426 -4.10 19.03 12.66
N ALA A 427 -3.94 18.05 11.75
CA ALA A 427 -2.64 17.63 11.28
C ALA A 427 -2.63 17.38 9.78
N ALA A 428 -1.49 17.63 9.15
CA ALA A 428 -1.24 17.36 7.74
C ALA A 428 0.23 16.97 7.51
N CYS A 429 0.46 16.19 6.47
CA CYS A 429 1.78 15.89 5.93
C CYS A 429 1.84 16.34 4.48
N ILE A 430 2.88 17.06 4.09
CA ILE A 430 3.13 17.42 2.70
C ILE A 430 4.48 16.86 2.27
N ALA A 431 4.50 16.21 1.11
CA ALA A 431 5.71 15.74 0.44
C ALA A 431 5.82 16.46 -0.91
N TYR A 432 7.01 16.91 -1.25
CA TYR A 432 7.27 17.68 -2.46
C TYR A 432 8.75 17.64 -2.85
N ILE A 433 9.04 18.10 -4.06
CA ILE A 433 10.39 18.29 -4.54
C ILE A 433 10.72 19.79 -4.47
N ILE A 434 11.88 20.13 -3.94
CA ILE A 434 12.46 21.47 -4.00
C ILE A 434 13.49 21.51 -5.12
N LEU A 435 13.30 22.44 -6.06
CA LEU A 435 14.28 22.83 -7.04
C LEU A 435 14.93 24.14 -6.60
N VAL A 436 16.22 24.11 -6.26
CA VAL A 436 17.01 25.30 -5.89
C VAL A 436 17.91 25.69 -7.04
N GLN A 437 17.78 26.89 -7.54
CA GLN A 437 18.62 27.48 -8.60
C GLN A 437 19.41 28.64 -8.04
N TYR A 438 20.70 28.67 -8.28
CA TYR A 438 21.58 29.73 -7.79
C TYR A 438 22.79 29.95 -8.72
N ILE A 439 23.46 31.08 -8.54
CA ILE A 439 24.70 31.38 -9.24
C ILE A 439 25.88 31.10 -8.26
N ASP A 440 26.79 30.22 -8.67
CA ASP A 440 27.98 29.89 -7.86
C ASP A 440 28.98 31.05 -7.79
N LYS A 441 30.04 30.87 -6.96
CA LYS A 441 31.07 31.89 -6.81
C LYS A 441 31.85 32.20 -8.08
N GLN A 442 31.80 31.32 -9.08
CA GLN A 442 32.39 31.50 -10.40
C GLN A 442 31.45 32.14 -11.42
N GLY A 443 30.22 32.50 -11.01
CA GLY A 443 29.22 33.09 -11.86
C GLY A 443 28.47 32.07 -12.72
N VAL A 444 28.58 30.78 -12.45
CA VAL A 444 27.93 29.70 -13.22
C VAL A 444 26.56 29.36 -12.62
N PRO A 445 25.48 29.29 -13.42
CA PRO A 445 24.19 28.82 -12.94
C PRO A 445 24.25 27.34 -12.49
N ARG A 446 23.70 27.07 -11.32
CA ARG A 446 23.59 25.73 -10.72
C ARG A 446 22.15 25.43 -10.34
N SER A 447 21.80 24.15 -10.40
CA SER A 447 20.52 23.66 -9.92
C SER A 447 20.73 22.45 -9.02
N HIS A 448 20.04 22.43 -7.88
CA HIS A 448 19.96 21.27 -6.99
C HIS A 448 18.50 20.92 -6.78
N GLN A 449 18.24 19.64 -6.64
CA GLN A 449 16.92 19.10 -6.35
C GLN A 449 16.99 18.29 -5.07
N TYR A 450 16.03 18.52 -4.18
CA TYR A 450 15.88 17.80 -2.91
C TYR A 450 14.44 17.31 -2.80
N GLU A 451 14.26 16.20 -2.10
CA GLU A 451 12.95 15.73 -1.66
C GLU A 451 12.73 16.18 -0.23
N GLU A 452 11.60 16.80 0.03
CA GLU A 452 11.23 17.21 1.39
C GLU A 452 9.87 16.65 1.79
N THR A 453 9.79 16.30 3.08
CA THR A 453 8.53 15.97 3.74
C THR A 453 8.41 16.85 4.97
N ARG A 454 7.24 17.50 5.13
CA ARG A 454 6.95 18.30 6.33
C ARG A 454 5.67 17.84 6.98
N VAL A 455 5.67 17.86 8.32
CA VAL A 455 4.48 17.58 9.13
C VAL A 455 4.02 18.90 9.74
N TRP A 456 2.74 19.19 9.55
CA TRP A 456 2.05 20.37 10.02
C TRP A 456 1.06 19.98 11.11
N HIS A 457 1.02 20.77 12.17
CA HIS A 457 0.02 20.63 13.24
C HIS A 457 -0.68 21.97 13.46
N ARG A 458 -2.01 21.94 13.57
CA ARG A 458 -2.84 23.12 13.76
C ARG A 458 -3.10 23.31 15.25
N ARG A 459 -2.61 24.41 15.81
CA ARG A 459 -2.84 24.82 17.20
C ARG A 459 -3.37 26.25 17.20
N ASP A 460 -4.39 26.53 18.00
CA ASP A 460 -5.01 27.86 18.10
C ASP A 460 -5.34 28.47 16.71
N ASN A 461 -5.89 27.65 15.84
CA ASN A 461 -6.25 28.00 14.46
C ASN A 461 -5.06 28.41 13.55
N LYS A 462 -3.82 28.09 13.93
CA LYS A 462 -2.61 28.33 13.14
C LYS A 462 -1.88 27.02 12.84
N TRP A 463 -1.49 26.86 11.61
CA TRP A 463 -0.62 25.76 11.20
C TRP A 463 0.82 26.06 11.61
N GLN A 464 1.48 25.08 12.25
CA GLN A 464 2.89 25.14 12.62
C GLN A 464 3.61 23.91 12.07
N ASN A 465 4.80 24.11 11.51
CA ASN A 465 5.67 23.02 11.08
C ASN A 465 6.31 22.38 12.31
N VAL A 466 6.01 21.10 12.55
CA VAL A 466 6.49 20.36 13.75
C VAL A 466 7.59 19.36 13.41
N HIS A 467 7.72 18.99 12.13
CA HIS A 467 8.79 18.10 11.67
C HIS A 467 9.13 18.37 10.21
N SER A 468 10.39 18.26 9.86
CA SER A 468 10.86 18.25 8.47
C SER A 468 11.89 17.16 8.23
N HIS A 469 11.86 16.61 7.02
CA HIS A 469 12.88 15.70 6.52
C HIS A 469 13.26 16.11 5.11
N ARG A 470 14.55 16.42 4.90
CA ARG A 470 15.11 16.68 3.58
C ARG A 470 16.10 15.58 3.23
N SER A 471 15.93 14.95 2.07
CA SER A 471 16.90 13.99 1.55
C SER A 471 18.04 14.71 0.82
N ALA A 472 19.26 14.16 0.91
CA ALA A 472 20.32 14.57 0.01
C ALA A 472 20.00 14.07 -1.40
N SER A 473 19.99 14.96 -2.41
CA SER A 473 19.89 14.50 -3.80
C SER A 473 21.11 13.63 -4.12
N VAL A 474 20.89 12.54 -4.84
CA VAL A 474 21.99 11.82 -5.51
C VAL A 474 22.48 12.78 -6.59
N ALA A 475 23.48 13.59 -6.25
CA ALA A 475 24.07 14.54 -7.18
C ALA A 475 24.63 13.79 -8.39
N SER A 476 24.24 14.23 -9.58
CA SER A 476 25.05 14.04 -10.76
C SER A 476 26.50 14.38 -10.40
N THR A 477 27.42 13.49 -10.74
CA THR A 477 28.86 13.53 -10.50
C THR A 477 29.51 14.81 -11.02
N ASN A 478 29.31 15.95 -10.38
CA ASN A 478 30.07 17.21 -10.54
C ASN A 478 29.69 18.18 -9.42
N SER A 479 29.74 17.79 -8.13
CA SER A 479 29.51 18.69 -7.02
C SER A 479 30.84 18.98 -6.28
N ALA A 480 31.16 20.24 -6.25
CA ALA A 480 32.23 20.81 -5.42
C ALA A 480 31.81 20.96 -3.94
N PHE A 481 31.21 19.90 -3.35
CA PHE A 481 31.08 19.78 -1.90
C PHE A 481 31.81 18.53 -1.45
N SER A 482 33.12 18.68 -1.30
CA SER A 482 33.95 17.72 -0.58
C SER A 482 33.93 18.08 0.91
N PRO A 483 33.80 17.11 1.85
CA PRO A 483 33.82 17.36 3.29
C PRO A 483 35.17 17.88 3.83
N SER A 484 36.17 18.12 2.97
CA SER A 484 37.52 18.56 3.37
C SER A 484 37.68 20.07 3.62
N ALA A 485 36.59 20.86 3.66
CA ALA A 485 36.68 22.31 3.88
C ALA A 485 36.39 22.77 5.33
N ILE A 486 36.29 21.86 6.30
CA ILE A 486 36.08 22.23 7.72
C ILE A 486 37.33 22.13 8.56
N ASN A 487 38.52 21.91 7.97
CA ASN A 487 39.79 22.01 8.65
C ASN A 487 40.68 23.03 7.93
N LYS A 488 40.46 24.32 8.19
CA LYS A 488 41.47 25.39 8.27
C LYS A 488 40.84 26.64 8.90
#